data_e50279b3629a592705683ad80d6b3d4a
#
_entry.id   e50279b3629a592705683ad80d6b3d4a
#
_cell.length_a   1.000
_cell.length_b   1.000
_cell.length_c   1.000
_cell.angle_alpha   90.00
_cell.angle_beta   90.00
_cell.angle_gamma   90.00
#
_symmetry.space_group_name_H-M   'P 1'
#
loop_
_entity.id
_entity.type
_entity.pdbx_description
1 polymer ?
#
loop_
_entity_poly.entity_id
_entity_poly.type
_entity_poly.pdbx_seq_one_letter_code
_entity_poly.pdbx_strand_id
1 'polypeptide(L)'
;MNDARYRKCEMGGYPDTSANTSTIPVSKTSESTPDPGITNHNIDDSSDMKELLNKVLQENQQIKKDLELAKKVKCQYNFNINIFLQNECDDAINWFDFIESINIGEHEINDVMKTNLTSSMINVLTDEMNKLGKYRRPIHCLDLKRKKLCIKNNNRWIKDQFQNQNTINKGERILQHKYIKAVSDWDKIKPQEYGCNKKNHWNNPNSDIYVDLCNKVYNDVNANKIKRSISNTTYTKPTA
;
A
#
# COMPACT_ATOMS: atom_id res chain seq x y z
N MET A 1 6.53 12.51 -48.35
CA MET A 1 7.94 12.99 -48.27
C MET A 1 8.27 13.19 -46.81
N ASN A 2 9.02 12.24 -46.27
CA ASN A 2 10.11 12.32 -45.34
C ASN A 2 9.78 12.77 -43.91
N ASP A 3 10.23 12.17 -42.88
CA ASP A 3 11.20 11.10 -42.65
C ASP A 3 11.09 10.59 -41.21
N ALA A 4 11.14 9.34 -41.04
CA ALA A 4 11.19 8.64 -39.75
C ALA A 4 12.62 8.76 -39.19
N ARG A 5 12.78 9.20 -37.92
CA ARG A 5 14.03 8.98 -37.18
C ARG A 5 13.78 8.15 -35.95
N TYR A 6 13.91 6.87 -36.14
CA TYR A 6 14.22 5.91 -35.09
C TYR A 6 15.58 6.26 -34.45
N ARG A 7 15.61 6.54 -33.15
CA ARG A 7 16.82 6.42 -32.34
C ARG A 7 16.77 5.15 -31.52
N LYS A 8 17.61 4.24 -31.94
CA LYS A 8 18.00 3.00 -31.29
C LYS A 8 18.77 3.34 -30.02
N CYS A 9 18.22 3.06 -28.83
CA CYS A 9 18.99 3.11 -27.60
C CYS A 9 19.67 1.75 -27.41
N GLU A 10 20.99 1.78 -27.45
CA GLU A 10 21.89 0.66 -27.23
C GLU A 10 21.80 0.20 -25.77
N MET A 11 21.78 -1.12 -25.62
CA MET A 11 21.83 -1.80 -24.34
C MET A 11 23.24 -1.73 -23.78
N GLY A 12 23.42 -0.97 -22.69
CA GLY A 12 24.64 -1.00 -21.89
C GLY A 12 24.74 -2.30 -21.11
N GLY A 13 25.77 -3.09 -21.43
CA GLY A 13 26.07 -4.35 -20.78
C GLY A 13 26.48 -4.16 -19.32
N TYR A 14 26.05 -5.08 -18.48
CA TYR A 14 26.55 -5.27 -17.11
C TYR A 14 27.93 -5.89 -17.15
N PRO A 15 28.89 -5.45 -16.31
CA PRO A 15 30.16 -6.15 -16.18
C PRO A 15 30.01 -7.37 -15.27
N ASP A 16 30.39 -8.52 -15.78
CA ASP A 16 30.65 -9.75 -15.06
C ASP A 16 31.77 -9.54 -14.02
N THR A 17 31.44 -9.75 -12.76
CA THR A 17 32.47 -9.92 -11.72
C THR A 17 32.72 -11.40 -11.49
N SER A 18 33.65 -11.93 -12.28
CA SER A 18 34.26 -13.23 -12.08
C SER A 18 35.21 -13.24 -10.87
N ALA A 19 34.99 -14.26 -10.08
CA ALA A 19 35.85 -14.91 -9.09
C ALA A 19 37.30 -14.44 -8.93
N ASN A 20 37.64 -14.00 -7.72
CA ASN A 20 39.02 -14.00 -7.23
C ASN A 20 39.21 -15.19 -6.27
N THR A 21 39.79 -16.24 -6.80
CA THR A 21 40.38 -17.36 -6.05
C THR A 21 41.79 -16.93 -5.66
N SER A 22 42.03 -16.56 -4.42
CA SER A 22 43.37 -16.32 -3.91
C SER A 22 44.00 -17.65 -3.45
N THR A 23 44.89 -18.16 -4.27
CA THR A 23 45.80 -19.25 -3.98
C THR A 23 46.90 -18.79 -3.02
N ILE A 24 47.04 -19.50 -1.90
CA ILE A 24 48.15 -19.34 -0.94
C ILE A 24 49.37 -20.10 -1.47
N PRO A 25 50.56 -19.50 -1.57
CA PRO A 25 51.74 -20.21 -2.01
C PRO A 25 52.34 -21.06 -0.87
N VAL A 26 52.53 -22.32 -1.16
CA VAL A 26 53.35 -23.27 -0.35
C VAL A 26 54.80 -23.00 -0.62
N SER A 27 55.55 -22.54 0.36
CA SER A 27 57.02 -22.55 0.31
C SER A 27 57.57 -23.77 1.04
N LYS A 28 58.24 -24.64 0.28
CA LYS A 28 59.11 -25.71 0.79
C LYS A 28 60.44 -25.10 1.19
N THR A 29 60.92 -25.38 2.40
CA THR A 29 62.33 -25.42 2.69
C THR A 29 62.64 -26.50 3.72
N SER A 30 63.71 -27.19 3.44
CA SER A 30 64.31 -28.40 3.93
C SER A 30 64.94 -28.30 5.29
N GLU A 31 64.94 -29.47 5.95
CA GLU A 31 65.96 -30.12 6.78
C GLU A 31 66.83 -29.33 7.73
N SER A 32 66.69 -29.68 9.03
CA SER A 32 67.81 -30.28 9.80
C SER A 32 67.34 -30.62 11.22
N THR A 33 67.49 -31.87 11.61
CA THR A 33 67.49 -32.38 12.98
C THR A 33 68.77 -31.96 13.70
N PRO A 34 68.77 -31.82 15.09
CA PRO A 34 68.88 -32.97 15.97
C PRO A 34 68.02 -32.88 17.24
N ASP A 35 67.58 -34.04 17.71
CA ASP A 35 67.19 -34.40 19.06
C ASP A 35 68.37 -34.24 20.02
N PRO A 36 68.24 -34.01 21.37
CA PRO A 36 67.36 -34.73 22.28
C PRO A 36 66.79 -33.88 23.47
N GLY A 37 65.75 -34.37 24.09
CA GLY A 37 65.36 -33.86 25.39
C GLY A 37 63.93 -34.17 25.81
N ILE A 38 63.69 -35.44 26.14
CA ILE A 38 62.44 -35.84 26.79
C ILE A 38 62.39 -35.22 28.17
N THR A 39 61.58 -34.22 28.37
CA THR A 39 61.05 -33.89 29.66
C THR A 39 59.55 -34.10 29.63
N ASN A 40 59.08 -35.18 30.24
CA ASN A 40 57.69 -35.47 30.51
C ASN A 40 57.15 -34.36 31.45
N HIS A 41 56.52 -33.35 30.86
CA HIS A 41 55.54 -32.54 31.58
C HIS A 41 54.18 -33.18 31.41
N ASN A 42 53.75 -33.99 32.39
CA ASN A 42 52.37 -34.32 32.59
C ASN A 42 51.64 -33.02 32.88
N ILE A 43 51.23 -32.36 31.86
CA ILE A 43 50.27 -31.26 31.99
C ILE A 43 48.92 -31.92 32.19
N ASP A 44 48.24 -31.58 33.25
CA ASP A 44 46.89 -32.03 33.59
C ASP A 44 45.91 -31.34 32.61
N ASP A 45 46.00 -31.74 31.36
CA ASP A 45 45.36 -31.13 30.19
C ASP A 45 43.86 -31.45 30.13
N SER A 46 43.37 -32.31 31.05
CA SER A 46 41.97 -32.73 31.09
C SER A 46 41.05 -31.72 31.82
N SER A 47 41.60 -30.93 32.76
CA SER A 47 40.84 -29.95 33.55
C SER A 47 40.57 -28.70 32.69
N ASP A 48 41.63 -28.16 32.11
CA ASP A 48 41.54 -26.92 31.32
C ASP A 48 40.71 -27.12 30.04
N MET A 49 40.77 -28.29 29.44
CA MET A 49 39.96 -28.67 28.28
C MET A 49 38.45 -28.71 28.65
N LYS A 50 38.11 -29.26 29.84
CA LYS A 50 36.73 -29.32 30.31
C LYS A 50 36.19 -27.92 30.62
N GLU A 51 37.00 -27.06 31.24
CA GLU A 51 36.61 -25.69 31.52
C GLU A 51 36.37 -24.89 30.23
N LEU A 52 37.25 -25.03 29.26
CA LEU A 52 37.09 -24.41 27.94
C LEU A 52 35.82 -24.91 27.24
N LEU A 53 35.55 -26.23 27.27
CA LEU A 53 34.37 -26.83 26.71
C LEU A 53 33.08 -26.28 27.36
N ASN A 54 33.07 -26.18 28.68
CA ASN A 54 31.93 -25.61 29.40
C ASN A 54 31.70 -24.14 29.03
N LYS A 55 32.75 -23.36 28.89
CA LYS A 55 32.66 -21.96 28.48
C LYS A 55 32.08 -21.81 27.07
N VAL A 56 32.56 -22.61 26.14
CA VAL A 56 32.02 -22.62 24.76
C VAL A 56 30.54 -23.07 24.72
N LEU A 57 30.18 -24.04 25.57
CA LEU A 57 28.79 -24.49 25.69
C LEU A 57 27.87 -23.38 26.22
N GLN A 58 28.33 -22.65 27.25
CA GLN A 58 27.57 -21.52 27.81
C GLN A 58 27.43 -20.38 26.80
N GLU A 59 28.50 -20.03 26.09
CA GLU A 59 28.46 -19.01 25.03
C GLU A 59 27.49 -19.41 23.88
N ASN A 60 27.52 -20.66 23.43
CA ASN A 60 26.59 -21.17 22.45
C ASN A 60 25.12 -21.13 22.93
N GLN A 61 24.87 -21.43 24.21
CA GLN A 61 23.51 -21.32 24.75
C GLN A 61 23.06 -19.86 24.82
N GLN A 62 23.96 -18.94 25.18
CA GLN A 62 23.65 -17.51 25.18
C GLN A 62 23.36 -16.99 23.78
N ILE A 63 24.18 -17.34 22.80
CA ILE A 63 23.97 -16.97 21.38
C ILE A 63 22.63 -17.49 20.86
N LYS A 64 22.25 -18.73 21.22
CA LYS A 64 20.93 -19.27 20.86
C LYS A 64 19.79 -18.45 21.47
N LYS A 65 19.89 -18.06 22.75
CA LYS A 65 18.86 -17.21 23.40
C LYS A 65 18.77 -15.84 22.73
N ASP A 66 19.91 -15.23 22.45
CA ASP A 66 19.96 -13.92 21.80
C ASP A 66 19.41 -13.97 20.36
N LEU A 67 19.69 -15.06 19.65
CA LEU A 67 19.14 -15.31 18.31
C LEU A 67 17.61 -15.48 18.35
N GLU A 68 17.09 -16.21 19.32
CA GLU A 68 15.64 -16.37 19.51
C GLU A 68 14.97 -15.02 19.88
N LEU A 69 15.62 -14.24 20.76
CA LEU A 69 15.17 -12.89 21.09
C LEU A 69 15.19 -11.97 19.87
N ALA A 70 16.28 -12.00 19.10
CA ALA A 70 16.42 -11.22 17.87
C ALA A 70 15.39 -11.62 16.81
N LYS A 71 15.10 -12.92 16.67
CA LYS A 71 14.02 -13.40 15.78
C LYS A 71 12.66 -12.87 16.22
N LYS A 72 12.33 -12.92 17.52
CA LYS A 72 11.07 -12.39 18.06
C LYS A 72 10.96 -10.88 17.84
N VAL A 73 12.02 -10.11 18.12
CA VAL A 73 12.05 -8.66 17.88
C VAL A 73 11.97 -8.34 16.39
N LYS A 74 12.66 -9.09 15.53
CA LYS A 74 12.63 -8.86 14.08
C LYS A 74 11.28 -9.21 13.45
N CYS A 75 10.56 -10.21 13.97
CA CYS A 75 9.20 -10.53 13.51
C CYS A 75 8.19 -9.45 13.91
N GLN A 76 8.40 -8.70 15.00
CA GLN A 76 7.49 -7.64 15.43
C GLN A 76 7.60 -6.34 14.60
N TYR A 77 8.69 -6.10 13.87
CA TYR A 77 8.95 -4.81 13.20
C TYR A 77 9.06 -4.83 11.68
N ASN A 78 8.97 -5.99 11.02
CA ASN A 78 9.16 -6.07 9.57
C ASN A 78 7.89 -6.47 8.81
N PHE A 79 6.75 -5.80 9.10
CA PHE A 79 5.65 -5.82 8.13
C PHE A 79 6.11 -5.05 6.88
N ASN A 80 6.58 -5.80 5.88
CA ASN A 80 6.92 -5.20 4.61
C ASN A 80 5.65 -5.02 3.80
N ILE A 81 5.12 -3.81 3.83
CA ILE A 81 3.90 -3.46 3.10
C ILE A 81 3.98 -3.77 1.60
N ASN A 82 5.16 -3.66 1.00
CA ASN A 82 5.30 -3.97 -0.43
C ASN A 82 5.09 -5.47 -0.69
N ILE A 83 5.59 -6.33 0.21
CA ILE A 83 5.35 -7.79 0.14
C ILE A 83 3.86 -8.09 0.34
N PHE A 84 3.22 -7.46 1.34
CA PHE A 84 1.79 -7.59 1.57
C PHE A 84 0.97 -7.19 0.34
N LEU A 85 1.28 -6.03 -0.25
CA LEU A 85 0.56 -5.54 -1.41
C LEU A 85 0.77 -6.41 -2.67
N GLN A 86 1.97 -6.97 -2.84
CA GLN A 86 2.29 -7.81 -3.99
C GLN A 86 1.76 -9.24 -3.86
N ASN A 87 1.81 -9.83 -2.66
CA ASN A 87 1.50 -11.24 -2.48
C ASN A 87 0.07 -11.48 -2.00
N GLU A 88 -0.45 -10.61 -1.10
CA GLU A 88 -1.77 -10.81 -0.52
C GLU A 88 -2.85 -9.95 -1.20
N CYS A 89 -2.47 -8.86 -1.88
CA CYS A 89 -3.40 -7.97 -2.57
C CYS A 89 -3.21 -7.97 -4.10
N ASP A 90 -2.71 -9.07 -4.65
CA ASP A 90 -2.51 -9.18 -6.11
C ASP A 90 -3.85 -9.15 -6.86
N ASP A 91 -4.92 -9.73 -6.28
CA ASP A 91 -6.29 -9.69 -6.82
C ASP A 91 -7.06 -8.40 -6.51
N ALA A 92 -6.43 -7.39 -5.93
CA ALA A 92 -7.09 -6.11 -5.69
C ALA A 92 -7.49 -5.46 -7.01
N ILE A 93 -8.67 -4.81 -7.03
CA ILE A 93 -9.13 -4.11 -8.22
C ILE A 93 -8.35 -2.80 -8.43
N ASN A 94 -8.34 -2.25 -9.64
CA ASN A 94 -7.76 -0.94 -9.87
C ASN A 94 -8.66 0.17 -9.33
N TRP A 95 -8.08 1.30 -8.97
CA TRP A 95 -8.83 2.44 -8.41
C TRP A 95 -9.92 2.96 -9.33
N PHE A 96 -9.63 3.13 -10.61
CA PHE A 96 -10.63 3.64 -11.54
C PHE A 96 -11.72 2.61 -11.83
N ASP A 97 -11.39 1.32 -11.94
CA ASP A 97 -12.36 0.25 -12.11
C ASP A 97 -13.30 0.18 -10.90
N PHE A 98 -12.76 0.38 -9.68
CA PHE A 98 -13.55 0.48 -8.46
C PHE A 98 -14.52 1.68 -8.51
N ILE A 99 -14.04 2.87 -8.87
CA ILE A 99 -14.89 4.06 -8.98
C ILE A 99 -15.97 3.87 -10.05
N GLU A 100 -15.63 3.25 -11.17
CA GLU A 100 -16.59 2.95 -12.24
C GLU A 100 -17.64 1.89 -11.82
N SER A 101 -17.29 0.95 -10.95
CA SER A 101 -18.23 -0.05 -10.45
C SER A 101 -19.26 0.50 -9.46
N ILE A 102 -18.99 1.65 -8.83
CA ILE A 102 -19.91 2.28 -7.88
C ILE A 102 -21.17 2.74 -8.61
N ASN A 103 -22.33 2.33 -8.13
CA ASN A 103 -23.60 2.77 -8.65
C ASN A 103 -24.21 3.83 -7.72
N ILE A 104 -24.63 4.96 -8.27
CA ILE A 104 -25.31 6.03 -7.53
C ILE A 104 -26.78 5.95 -7.84
N GLY A 105 -27.56 5.60 -6.83
CA GLY A 105 -29.00 5.45 -6.92
C GLY A 105 -29.76 6.47 -6.06
N GLU A 106 -31.02 6.18 -5.84
CA GLU A 106 -31.93 7.04 -5.04
C GLU A 106 -31.46 7.18 -3.59
N HIS A 107 -30.87 6.13 -3.02
CA HIS A 107 -30.38 6.14 -1.64
C HIS A 107 -29.27 7.18 -1.46
N GLU A 108 -28.29 7.20 -2.36
CA GLU A 108 -27.16 8.12 -2.34
C GLU A 108 -27.61 9.57 -2.58
N ILE A 109 -28.60 9.78 -3.45
CA ILE A 109 -29.21 11.10 -3.69
C ILE A 109 -29.93 11.59 -2.42
N ASN A 110 -30.69 10.73 -1.76
CA ASN A 110 -31.34 11.06 -0.50
C ASN A 110 -30.33 11.38 0.62
N ASP A 111 -29.17 10.73 0.62
CA ASP A 111 -28.09 11.03 1.55
C ASP A 111 -27.48 12.42 1.29
N VAL A 112 -27.30 12.81 0.02
CA VAL A 112 -26.88 14.18 -0.35
C VAL A 112 -27.91 15.21 0.12
N MET A 113 -29.22 14.94 -0.05
CA MET A 113 -30.25 15.85 0.41
C MET A 113 -30.21 16.10 1.92
N LYS A 114 -30.01 15.03 2.70
CA LYS A 114 -29.96 15.08 4.17
C LYS A 114 -28.64 15.68 4.70
N THR A 115 -27.55 15.54 3.98
CA THR A 115 -26.22 15.94 4.43
C THR A 115 -25.55 16.90 3.45
N ASN A 116 -24.58 16.40 2.68
CA ASN A 116 -23.89 17.09 1.59
C ASN A 116 -23.17 16.06 0.72
N LEU A 117 -22.75 16.48 -0.49
CA LEU A 117 -22.07 15.60 -1.43
C LEU A 117 -20.81 14.94 -0.85
N THR A 118 -19.95 15.71 -0.17
CA THR A 118 -18.71 15.17 0.42
C THR A 118 -18.98 14.02 1.39
N SER A 119 -20.01 14.17 2.24
CA SER A 119 -20.36 13.14 3.24
C SER A 119 -20.96 11.90 2.57
N SER A 120 -21.84 12.07 1.59
CA SER A 120 -22.42 10.98 0.83
C SER A 120 -21.34 10.21 0.05
N MET A 121 -20.42 10.90 -0.62
CA MET A 121 -19.28 10.27 -1.28
C MET A 121 -18.41 9.46 -0.30
N ILE A 122 -18.17 9.97 0.90
CA ILE A 122 -17.40 9.25 1.93
C ILE A 122 -18.13 7.97 2.33
N ASN A 123 -19.44 8.03 2.56
CA ASN A 123 -20.24 6.87 2.96
C ASN A 123 -20.16 5.79 1.87
N VAL A 124 -20.45 6.15 0.63
CA VAL A 124 -20.41 5.22 -0.51
C VAL A 124 -19.03 4.60 -0.69
N LEU A 125 -17.96 5.41 -0.70
CA LEU A 125 -16.60 4.90 -0.84
C LEU A 125 -16.22 3.94 0.28
N THR A 126 -16.62 4.27 1.53
CA THR A 126 -16.32 3.44 2.70
C THR A 126 -17.06 2.12 2.63
N ASP A 127 -18.35 2.15 2.29
CA ASP A 127 -19.21 0.97 2.23
C ASP A 127 -18.77 0.01 1.11
N GLU A 128 -18.50 0.54 -0.08
CA GLU A 128 -18.04 -0.27 -1.20
C GLU A 128 -16.64 -0.86 -0.95
N MET A 129 -15.71 -0.12 -0.32
CA MET A 129 -14.42 -0.68 0.10
C MET A 129 -14.56 -1.76 1.16
N ASN A 130 -15.51 -1.62 2.09
CA ASN A 130 -15.77 -2.62 3.12
C ASN A 130 -16.33 -3.92 2.52
N LYS A 131 -17.21 -3.81 1.50
CA LYS A 131 -17.72 -4.99 0.75
C LYS A 131 -16.61 -5.77 0.05
N LEU A 132 -15.60 -5.09 -0.48
CA LEU A 132 -14.44 -5.74 -1.12
C LEU A 132 -13.54 -6.46 -0.10
N GLY A 133 -13.54 -6.03 1.15
CA GLY A 133 -12.66 -6.54 2.19
C GLY A 133 -11.19 -6.12 2.02
N LYS A 134 -10.35 -6.55 2.95
CA LYS A 134 -8.96 -6.07 3.11
C LYS A 134 -8.09 -6.33 1.87
N TYR A 135 -8.22 -7.49 1.24
CA TYR A 135 -7.29 -7.96 0.21
C TYR A 135 -7.63 -7.48 -1.21
N ARG A 136 -8.90 -7.20 -1.48
CA ARG A 136 -9.38 -6.82 -2.81
C ARG A 136 -9.58 -5.33 -3.03
N ARG A 137 -9.52 -4.51 -1.97
CA ARG A 137 -9.71 -3.06 -2.08
C ARG A 137 -8.54 -2.38 -2.79
N PRO A 138 -8.81 -1.32 -3.57
CA PRO A 138 -7.80 -0.67 -4.43
C PRO A 138 -6.85 0.25 -3.67
N ILE A 139 -7.07 0.51 -2.40
CA ILE A 139 -6.30 1.46 -1.58
C ILE A 139 -5.93 0.86 -0.24
N HIS A 140 -4.71 1.10 0.19
CA HIS A 140 -4.21 0.83 1.54
C HIS A 140 -3.52 2.05 2.13
N CYS A 141 -3.84 2.39 3.38
CA CYS A 141 -3.14 3.41 4.14
C CYS A 141 -1.96 2.79 4.87
N LEU A 142 -0.76 3.33 4.64
CA LEU A 142 0.48 2.86 5.24
C LEU A 142 0.83 3.60 6.53
N ASP A 143 0.47 4.88 6.59
CA ASP A 143 0.78 5.77 7.70
C ASP A 143 -0.36 6.76 7.91
N LEU A 144 -1.12 6.54 8.97
CA LEU A 144 -2.26 7.41 9.30
C LEU A 144 -1.83 8.84 9.63
N LYS A 145 -0.70 9.01 10.29
CA LYS A 145 -0.21 10.35 10.69
C LYS A 145 0.17 11.17 9.46
N ARG A 146 0.87 10.55 8.53
CA ARG A 146 1.32 11.18 7.28
C ARG A 146 0.34 11.00 6.14
N LYS A 147 -0.75 10.25 6.33
CA LYS A 147 -1.77 9.90 5.31
C LYS A 147 -1.13 9.37 4.02
N LYS A 148 -0.13 8.50 4.18
CA LYS A 148 0.53 7.86 3.04
C LYS A 148 -0.35 6.72 2.54
N LEU A 149 -0.84 6.86 1.31
CA LEU A 149 -1.66 5.87 0.65
C LEU A 149 -0.88 5.12 -0.42
N CYS A 150 -1.17 3.83 -0.58
CA CYS A 150 -0.86 3.08 -1.79
C CYS A 150 -2.15 2.81 -2.55
N ILE A 151 -2.14 3.06 -3.84
CA ILE A 151 -3.28 2.93 -4.73
C ILE A 151 -2.90 1.96 -5.83
N LYS A 152 -3.77 0.99 -6.11
CA LYS A 152 -3.61 0.11 -7.27
C LYS A 152 -4.16 0.80 -8.51
N ASN A 153 -3.30 1.02 -9.50
CA ASN A 153 -3.67 1.62 -10.77
C ASN A 153 -2.92 0.91 -11.90
N ASN A 154 -3.62 0.54 -12.97
CA ASN A 154 -3.07 -0.24 -14.08
C ASN A 154 -2.28 -1.49 -13.60
N ASN A 155 -2.87 -2.24 -12.66
CA ASN A 155 -2.31 -3.44 -12.04
C ASN A 155 -0.96 -3.20 -11.31
N ARG A 156 -0.67 -1.97 -10.92
CA ARG A 156 0.54 -1.62 -10.15
C ARG A 156 0.18 -0.83 -8.92
N TRP A 157 0.87 -1.11 -7.81
CA TRP A 157 0.74 -0.35 -6.58
C TRP A 157 1.61 0.92 -6.65
N ILE A 158 0.97 2.07 -6.58
CA ILE A 158 1.61 3.39 -6.65
C ILE A 158 1.46 4.07 -5.29
N LYS A 159 2.56 4.62 -4.77
CA LYS A 159 2.50 5.47 -3.57
C LYS A 159 1.95 6.84 -3.94
N ASP A 160 0.80 7.18 -3.40
CA ASP A 160 0.24 8.52 -3.56
C ASP A 160 1.01 9.48 -2.65
N GLN A 161 1.91 10.27 -3.25
CA GLN A 161 2.63 11.30 -2.54
C GLN A 161 1.71 12.51 -2.39
N PHE A 162 1.68 13.11 -1.21
CA PHE A 162 0.80 14.22 -0.82
C PHE A 162 0.81 15.41 -1.81
N GLN A 163 1.88 15.57 -2.57
CA GLN A 163 2.07 16.65 -3.55
C GLN A 163 1.51 16.34 -4.94
N ASN A 164 1.25 15.06 -5.28
CA ASN A 164 0.72 14.64 -6.58
C ASN A 164 -0.58 13.84 -6.43
N GLN A 165 -1.59 14.44 -5.80
CA GLN A 165 -2.90 13.83 -5.51
C GLN A 165 -3.75 13.54 -6.76
N ASN A 166 -3.14 13.45 -7.93
CA ASN A 166 -3.86 13.36 -9.20
C ASN A 166 -4.77 12.13 -9.32
N THR A 167 -4.40 11.00 -8.71
CA THR A 167 -5.15 9.74 -8.87
C THR A 167 -6.43 9.74 -8.04
N ILE A 168 -6.35 10.14 -6.77
CA ILE A 168 -7.55 10.24 -5.90
C ILE A 168 -8.48 11.33 -6.42
N ASN A 169 -7.96 12.52 -6.68
CA ASN A 169 -8.78 13.66 -7.15
C ASN A 169 -9.47 13.37 -8.50
N LYS A 170 -8.83 12.59 -9.39
CA LYS A 170 -9.48 12.13 -10.62
C LYS A 170 -10.64 11.19 -10.33
N GLY A 171 -10.46 10.23 -9.42
CA GLY A 171 -11.53 9.34 -9.00
C GLY A 171 -12.69 10.10 -8.33
N GLU A 172 -12.38 11.08 -7.48
CA GLU A 172 -13.40 11.95 -6.86
C GLU A 172 -14.24 12.70 -7.90
N ARG A 173 -13.59 13.24 -8.94
CA ARG A 173 -14.31 13.92 -10.05
C ARG A 173 -15.19 12.96 -10.84
N ILE A 174 -14.71 11.75 -11.12
CA ILE A 174 -15.52 10.73 -11.80
C ILE A 174 -16.75 10.40 -10.94
N LEU A 175 -16.56 10.18 -9.65
CA LEU A 175 -17.66 9.91 -8.73
C LEU A 175 -18.64 11.08 -8.64
N GLN A 176 -18.16 12.33 -8.55
CA GLN A 176 -19.01 13.52 -8.60
C GLN A 176 -19.83 13.59 -9.89
N HIS A 177 -19.23 13.28 -11.02
CA HIS A 177 -19.96 13.20 -12.30
C HIS A 177 -21.08 12.16 -12.28
N LYS A 178 -20.88 11.02 -11.59
CA LYS A 178 -21.93 10.01 -11.41
C LYS A 178 -23.09 10.55 -10.58
N TYR A 179 -22.83 11.32 -9.52
CA TYR A 179 -23.89 12.01 -8.75
C TYR A 179 -24.65 13.01 -9.62
N ILE A 180 -23.96 13.85 -10.39
CA ILE A 180 -24.60 14.82 -11.30
C ILE A 180 -25.51 14.10 -12.28
N LYS A 181 -25.04 13.02 -12.89
CA LYS A 181 -25.84 12.20 -13.81
C LYS A 181 -27.05 11.59 -13.11
N ALA A 182 -26.84 11.00 -11.93
CA ALA A 182 -27.95 10.39 -11.17
C ALA A 182 -29.02 11.40 -10.78
N VAL A 183 -28.66 12.64 -10.39
CA VAL A 183 -29.60 13.73 -10.12
C VAL A 183 -30.36 14.11 -11.38
N SER A 184 -29.69 14.23 -12.54
CA SER A 184 -30.34 14.51 -13.82
C SER A 184 -31.31 13.42 -14.26
N ASP A 185 -30.96 12.15 -14.01
CA ASP A 185 -31.82 11.01 -14.35
C ASP A 185 -32.98 10.87 -13.37
N TRP A 186 -32.76 11.20 -12.08
CA TRP A 186 -33.80 11.19 -11.04
C TRP A 186 -34.92 12.20 -11.30
N ASP A 187 -34.58 13.40 -11.81
CA ASP A 187 -35.56 14.40 -12.24
C ASP A 187 -36.49 13.87 -13.38
N LYS A 188 -35.96 13.03 -14.25
CA LYS A 188 -36.73 12.39 -15.33
C LYS A 188 -37.66 11.28 -14.82
N ILE A 189 -37.25 10.55 -13.77
CA ILE A 189 -38.00 9.41 -13.23
C ILE A 189 -39.11 9.85 -12.29
N LYS A 190 -38.92 10.93 -11.52
CA LYS A 190 -39.86 11.44 -10.52
C LYS A 190 -40.41 12.85 -10.83
N PRO A 191 -40.85 13.14 -12.06
CA PRO A 191 -41.33 14.47 -12.44
C PRO A 191 -42.60 14.89 -11.71
N GLN A 192 -43.37 13.93 -11.16
CA GLN A 192 -44.66 14.23 -10.45
C GLN A 192 -44.46 14.49 -8.97
N GLU A 193 -43.47 13.95 -8.35
CA GLU A 193 -43.19 14.04 -6.92
C GLU A 193 -42.33 15.26 -6.58
N TYR A 194 -41.40 15.61 -7.47
CA TYR A 194 -40.46 16.72 -7.30
C TYR A 194 -40.37 17.62 -8.53
N GLY A 195 -41.31 17.44 -9.46
CA GLY A 195 -41.23 17.78 -10.85
C GLY A 195 -41.12 19.23 -11.21
N CYS A 196 -40.11 19.52 -11.95
CA CYS A 196 -40.08 20.58 -12.93
C CYS A 196 -41.06 20.26 -14.08
N ASN A 197 -42.35 20.40 -13.85
CA ASN A 197 -43.29 20.53 -14.95
C ASN A 197 -42.92 21.80 -15.71
N LYS A 198 -42.44 21.72 -16.92
CA LYS A 198 -41.99 22.82 -17.78
C LYS A 198 -43.01 23.96 -17.93
N LYS A 199 -44.26 23.74 -17.52
CA LYS A 199 -45.34 24.73 -17.61
C LYS A 199 -45.59 25.52 -16.31
N ASN A 200 -45.14 25.02 -15.11
CA ASN A 200 -45.41 25.69 -13.81
C ASN A 200 -44.17 25.72 -12.89
N HIS A 201 -43.01 25.91 -13.46
CA HIS A 201 -41.73 25.87 -12.77
C HIS A 201 -41.64 26.83 -11.53
N TRP A 202 -42.29 27.94 -11.58
CA TRP A 202 -42.17 29.01 -10.56
C TRP A 202 -43.06 28.85 -9.32
N ASN A 203 -44.01 27.92 -9.32
CA ASN A 203 -44.97 27.75 -8.23
C ASN A 203 -44.98 26.35 -7.59
N ASN A 204 -43.98 25.51 -7.88
CA ASN A 204 -43.90 24.18 -7.28
C ASN A 204 -42.87 24.20 -6.13
N PRO A 205 -43.26 23.97 -4.85
CA PRO A 205 -42.34 23.93 -3.72
C PRO A 205 -41.23 22.84 -3.87
N ASN A 206 -41.48 21.86 -4.72
CA ASN A 206 -40.51 20.80 -4.99
C ASN A 206 -39.42 21.22 -6.00
N SER A 207 -39.60 22.32 -6.74
CA SER A 207 -38.54 22.89 -7.59
C SER A 207 -37.36 23.39 -6.75
N ASP A 208 -37.59 23.87 -5.56
CA ASP A 208 -36.56 24.38 -4.65
C ASP A 208 -35.69 23.25 -4.12
N ILE A 209 -36.28 22.07 -3.87
CA ILE A 209 -35.54 20.87 -3.46
C ILE A 209 -34.58 20.39 -4.58
N TYR A 210 -35.07 20.39 -5.83
CA TYR A 210 -34.23 20.00 -6.98
C TYR A 210 -33.10 21.00 -7.21
N VAL A 211 -33.40 22.30 -7.10
CA VAL A 211 -32.38 23.36 -7.22
C VAL A 211 -31.34 23.26 -6.11
N ASP A 212 -31.75 23.01 -4.87
CA ASP A 212 -30.85 22.81 -3.73
C ASP A 212 -29.97 21.56 -3.96
N LEU A 213 -30.56 20.46 -4.43
CA LEU A 213 -29.84 19.24 -4.75
C LEU A 213 -28.80 19.45 -5.87
N CYS A 214 -29.19 20.14 -6.95
CA CYS A 214 -28.26 20.53 -8.00
C CYS A 214 -27.10 21.37 -7.44
N ASN A 215 -27.41 22.37 -6.64
CA ASN A 215 -26.38 23.19 -6.00
C ASN A 215 -25.43 22.36 -5.14
N LYS A 216 -25.96 21.39 -4.38
CA LYS A 216 -25.14 20.50 -3.55
C LYS A 216 -24.19 19.62 -4.37
N VAL A 217 -24.61 19.07 -5.52
CA VAL A 217 -23.79 18.17 -6.33
C VAL A 217 -22.78 18.90 -7.22
N TYR A 218 -23.03 20.18 -7.54
CA TYR A 218 -22.10 21.03 -8.30
C TYR A 218 -21.09 21.77 -7.41
N ASN A 219 -21.31 21.82 -6.08
CA ASN A 219 -20.39 22.48 -5.17
C ASN A 219 -19.07 21.72 -5.04
N ASP A 220 -18.04 22.43 -4.57
CA ASP A 220 -16.71 21.86 -4.36
C ASP A 220 -16.74 20.72 -3.33
N VAL A 221 -16.09 19.63 -3.71
CA VAL A 221 -15.90 18.47 -2.87
C VAL A 221 -14.69 18.70 -1.95
N ASN A 222 -14.82 18.41 -0.68
CA ASN A 222 -13.71 18.49 0.26
C ASN A 222 -12.80 17.25 0.17
N ALA A 223 -11.86 17.29 -0.78
CA ALA A 223 -10.89 16.23 -1.05
C ALA A 223 -10.10 15.81 0.22
N ASN A 224 -9.74 16.77 1.07
CA ASN A 224 -9.01 16.46 2.31
C ASN A 224 -9.86 15.65 3.31
N LYS A 225 -11.16 15.91 3.38
CA LYS A 225 -12.09 15.15 4.24
C LYS A 225 -12.25 13.72 3.70
N ILE A 226 -12.42 13.56 2.40
CA ILE A 226 -12.49 12.26 1.73
C ILE A 226 -11.19 11.47 1.96
N LYS A 227 -10.04 12.07 1.70
CA LYS A 227 -8.73 11.41 1.90
C LYS A 227 -8.51 10.98 3.34
N ARG A 228 -8.93 11.78 4.32
CA ARG A 228 -8.87 11.43 5.74
C ARG A 228 -9.73 10.20 6.04
N SER A 229 -10.95 10.18 5.56
CA SER A 229 -11.87 9.06 5.77
C SER A 229 -11.34 7.77 5.11
N ILE A 230 -10.93 7.84 3.85
CA ILE A 230 -10.32 6.71 3.15
C ILE A 230 -9.09 6.19 3.92
N SER A 231 -8.22 7.09 4.42
CA SER A 231 -7.05 6.69 5.19
C SER A 231 -7.42 5.89 6.44
N ASN A 232 -8.45 6.32 7.17
CA ASN A 232 -8.92 5.64 8.37
C ASN A 232 -9.52 4.26 8.06
N THR A 233 -10.37 4.19 7.03
CA THR A 233 -11.03 2.95 6.61
C THR A 233 -10.03 1.92 6.07
N THR A 234 -9.00 2.38 5.36
CA THR A 234 -8.06 1.49 4.66
C THR A 234 -6.74 1.27 5.41
N TYR A 235 -6.64 1.75 6.64
CA TYR A 235 -5.43 1.55 7.43
C TYR A 235 -5.15 0.07 7.67
N THR A 236 -3.98 -0.35 7.27
CA THR A 236 -3.52 -1.72 7.44
C THR A 236 -2.48 -1.73 8.57
N LYS A 237 -2.93 -2.21 9.75
CA LYS A 237 -2.01 -2.40 10.86
C LYS A 237 -0.99 -3.48 10.48
N PRO A 238 0.29 -3.29 10.83
CA PRO A 238 1.23 -4.39 10.83
C PRO A 238 0.66 -5.50 11.73
N THR A 239 0.38 -6.66 11.17
CA THR A 239 0.05 -7.84 11.97
C THR A 239 1.33 -8.27 12.66
N ALA A 240 1.28 -8.33 14.00
CA ALA A 240 2.36 -8.84 14.83
C ALA A 240 2.54 -10.34 14.59
#